data_00e4ded20b8af0384b01e9127de9403b
#
_entry.id   00e4ded20b8af0384b01e9127de9403b
#
_cell.length_a   1.000
_cell.length_b   1.000
_cell.length_c   1.000
_cell.angle_alpha   90.00
_cell.angle_beta   90.00
_cell.angle_gamma   90.00
#
_symmetry.space_group_name_H-M   'P 1'
#
loop_
_entity.id
_entity.type
_entity.pdbx_description
1 polymer ?
#
loop_
_entity_poly.entity_id
_entity_poly.type
_entity_poly.pdbx_seq_one_letter_code
_entity_poly.pdbx_strand_id
1 'polypeptide(L)'
;MSYTLDEVAFLRENAAAIDTAAADLEGTKKAHLRDVAKLQAHFGDYGRAVAELIQARSSGKLPGQWLMDHDSAQQATPPAVAAYRAQFLQERNVDLVHDLTCSIGTEGQAFAPGTYVGSDLDASRVAMAQHNIEHPVFRADALTTTTTAQVCIADPARRQGGNRITRLDQLLPPPADLLATHGEMAIKCAPGIDHSEWDGLACVVSLDGGVKETCLYTRGLGAGKRAVILNTMPEGLHTDVIEDDLDEDELPEAGPMGRFLIDPDGAIVRAGLVRHYAAREGLHQLDPRIAYLTGDRLPHGTSGFEFIEMVPMKKLKAAMAAHDVGSLEILVRGQDVNPDQLRKKLKLKGSTAKTLVVTRIGTKGVAVLCGPRVVSTEGNYAP
;
A
#
# COMPACT_ATOMS: atom_id res chain seq x y z
N MET A 1 8.37 19.86 8.67
CA MET A 1 8.27 20.39 10.06
C MET A 1 6.79 20.55 10.37
N SER A 2 6.33 20.03 11.51
CA SER A 2 4.92 20.20 11.93
C SER A 2 4.58 21.68 12.13
N TYR A 3 3.33 22.05 11.90
CA TYR A 3 2.83 23.40 12.18
C TYR A 3 2.83 23.69 13.68
N THR A 4 2.95 24.97 14.05
CA THR A 4 2.57 25.45 15.38
C THR A 4 1.04 25.53 15.49
N LEU A 5 0.52 25.60 16.72
CA LEU A 5 -0.93 25.80 16.92
C LEU A 5 -1.43 27.11 16.31
N ASP A 6 -0.61 28.18 16.36
CA ASP A 6 -0.96 29.48 15.77
C ASP A 6 -1.01 29.38 14.24
N GLU A 7 -0.10 28.62 13.61
CA GLU A 7 -0.16 28.37 12.17
C GLU A 7 -1.42 27.56 11.81
N VAL A 8 -1.79 26.53 12.57
CA VAL A 8 -3.03 25.76 12.33
C VAL A 8 -4.26 26.66 12.45
N ALA A 9 -4.32 27.50 13.47
CA ALA A 9 -5.42 28.46 13.65
C ALA A 9 -5.50 29.44 12.47
N PHE A 10 -4.38 30.01 12.05
CA PHE A 10 -4.31 30.91 10.90
C PHE A 10 -4.79 30.22 9.61
N LEU A 11 -4.31 29.01 9.32
CA LEU A 11 -4.69 28.26 8.12
C LEU A 11 -6.20 27.98 8.06
N ARG A 12 -6.79 27.64 9.20
CA ARG A 12 -8.23 27.41 9.34
C ARG A 12 -9.05 28.68 9.09
N GLU A 13 -8.65 29.79 9.71
CA GLU A 13 -9.38 31.07 9.65
C GLU A 13 -9.25 31.77 8.29
N ASN A 14 -8.18 31.49 7.53
CA ASN A 14 -7.90 32.12 6.24
C ASN A 14 -8.11 31.17 5.05
N ALA A 15 -8.87 30.09 5.19
CA ALA A 15 -9.04 29.07 4.13
C ALA A 15 -9.44 29.66 2.78
N ALA A 16 -10.43 30.57 2.71
CA ALA A 16 -10.89 31.20 1.47
C ALA A 16 -9.81 32.07 0.81
N ALA A 17 -9.02 32.82 1.60
CA ALA A 17 -7.91 33.62 1.07
C ALA A 17 -6.78 32.73 0.54
N ILE A 18 -6.52 31.61 1.20
CA ILE A 18 -5.52 30.62 0.78
C ILE A 18 -5.95 29.96 -0.53
N ASP A 19 -7.21 29.56 -0.66
CA ASP A 19 -7.75 28.95 -1.90
C ASP A 19 -7.67 29.94 -3.07
N THR A 20 -7.97 31.23 -2.83
CA THR A 20 -7.82 32.29 -3.84
C THR A 20 -6.36 32.44 -4.25
N ALA A 21 -5.43 32.53 -3.28
CA ALA A 21 -4.02 32.66 -3.56
C ALA A 21 -3.45 31.41 -4.29
N ALA A 22 -3.93 30.21 -3.95
CA ALA A 22 -3.52 28.98 -4.61
C ALA A 22 -3.88 28.96 -6.11
N ALA A 23 -5.05 29.51 -6.48
CA ALA A 23 -5.49 29.61 -7.87
C ALA A 23 -4.60 30.55 -8.73
N ASP A 24 -3.92 31.53 -8.10
CA ASP A 24 -3.03 32.49 -8.75
C ASP A 24 -1.57 32.00 -8.89
N LEU A 25 -1.27 30.77 -8.43
CA LEU A 25 0.07 30.19 -8.53
C LEU A 25 0.28 29.46 -9.87
N GLU A 26 1.51 29.48 -10.34
CA GLU A 26 1.88 28.73 -11.55
C GLU A 26 1.94 27.21 -11.30
N GLY A 27 2.22 26.75 -10.06
CA GLY A 27 2.21 25.35 -9.63
C GLY A 27 3.27 24.46 -10.29
N THR A 28 4.26 25.02 -10.97
CA THR A 28 5.32 24.28 -11.65
C THR A 28 6.59 24.20 -10.82
N LYS A 29 7.39 23.13 -11.00
CA LYS A 29 8.71 23.02 -10.34
C LYS A 29 9.62 24.23 -10.60
N LYS A 30 9.52 24.85 -11.78
CA LYS A 30 10.33 26.03 -12.15
C LYS A 30 9.84 27.31 -11.45
N ALA A 31 8.55 27.41 -11.17
CA ALA A 31 7.96 28.57 -10.52
C ALA A 31 7.96 28.48 -8.98
N HIS A 32 8.27 27.33 -8.40
CA HIS A 32 8.14 27.06 -6.97
C HIS A 32 8.71 28.17 -6.08
N LEU A 33 9.93 28.63 -6.33
CA LEU A 33 10.53 29.72 -5.56
C LEU A 33 9.77 31.04 -5.68
N ARG A 34 9.24 31.36 -6.86
CA ARG A 34 8.43 32.56 -7.10
C ARG A 34 7.08 32.46 -6.42
N ASP A 35 6.46 31.29 -6.49
CA ASP A 35 5.17 31.03 -5.85
C ASP A 35 5.28 31.15 -4.32
N VAL A 36 6.32 30.57 -3.73
CA VAL A 36 6.63 30.71 -2.28
C VAL A 36 6.84 32.18 -1.91
N ALA A 37 7.60 32.94 -2.71
CA ALA A 37 7.84 34.36 -2.45
C ALA A 37 6.55 35.20 -2.52
N LYS A 38 5.63 34.91 -3.46
CA LYS A 38 4.30 35.53 -3.53
C LYS A 38 3.48 35.27 -2.27
N LEU A 39 3.46 34.01 -1.82
CA LEU A 39 2.73 33.62 -0.61
C LEU A 39 3.33 34.28 0.64
N GLN A 40 4.66 34.38 0.71
CA GLN A 40 5.32 35.06 1.82
C GLN A 40 5.03 36.56 1.85
N ALA A 41 4.99 37.22 0.69
CA ALA A 41 4.60 38.63 0.60
C ALA A 41 3.13 38.87 0.98
N HIS A 42 2.24 37.91 0.68
CA HIS A 42 0.80 38.04 0.95
C HIS A 42 0.42 37.70 2.40
N PHE A 43 1.00 36.62 2.96
CA PHE A 43 0.64 36.07 4.28
C PHE A 43 1.69 36.33 5.36
N GLY A 44 2.77 37.05 5.05
CA GLY A 44 3.83 37.40 6.04
C GLY A 44 4.44 36.16 6.70
N ASP A 45 4.48 36.15 8.03
CA ASP A 45 5.08 35.06 8.81
C ASP A 45 4.43 33.69 8.59
N TYR A 46 3.18 33.65 8.13
CA TYR A 46 2.46 32.44 7.82
C TYR A 46 2.66 31.93 6.38
N GLY A 47 3.36 32.69 5.52
CA GLY A 47 3.56 32.32 4.12
C GLY A 47 4.19 30.96 3.90
N ARG A 48 5.09 30.51 4.80
CA ARG A 48 5.66 29.17 4.78
C ARG A 48 4.59 28.10 5.01
N ALA A 49 3.76 28.27 6.04
CA ALA A 49 2.71 27.30 6.38
C ALA A 49 1.65 27.21 5.26
N VAL A 50 1.29 28.34 4.66
CA VAL A 50 0.37 28.39 3.51
C VAL A 50 0.96 27.66 2.30
N ALA A 51 2.24 27.90 1.98
CA ALA A 51 2.91 27.21 0.87
C ALA A 51 2.96 25.69 1.06
N GLU A 52 3.25 25.24 2.28
CA GLU A 52 3.27 23.82 2.63
C GLU A 52 1.89 23.17 2.52
N LEU A 53 0.83 23.85 3.02
CA LEU A 53 -0.55 23.38 2.88
C LEU A 53 -0.97 23.22 1.42
N ILE A 54 -0.72 24.24 0.58
CA ILE A 54 -1.04 24.20 -0.86
C ILE A 54 -0.30 23.04 -1.54
N GLN A 55 0.99 22.86 -1.23
CA GLN A 55 1.79 21.76 -1.76
C GLN A 55 1.26 20.38 -1.30
N ALA A 56 0.90 20.23 -0.02
CA ALA A 56 0.33 18.98 0.49
C ALA A 56 -0.99 18.62 -0.21
N ARG A 57 -1.87 19.62 -0.41
CA ARG A 57 -3.16 19.46 -1.11
C ARG A 57 -3.01 19.11 -2.59
N SER A 58 -1.93 19.55 -3.24
CA SER A 58 -1.70 19.30 -4.68
C SER A 58 -1.55 17.82 -5.05
N SER A 59 -1.31 16.95 -4.08
CA SER A 59 -1.27 15.49 -4.28
C SER A 59 -2.63 14.90 -4.67
N GLY A 60 -3.74 15.56 -4.33
CA GLY A 60 -5.10 15.06 -4.55
C GLY A 60 -5.48 13.81 -3.75
N LYS A 61 -4.62 13.35 -2.83
CA LYS A 61 -4.82 12.12 -2.06
C LYS A 61 -5.91 12.26 -1.00
N LEU A 62 -6.06 13.46 -0.43
CA LEU A 62 -7.00 13.78 0.64
C LEU A 62 -7.92 14.93 0.21
N PRO A 63 -9.08 15.14 0.89
CA PRO A 63 -9.99 16.21 0.57
C PRO A 63 -9.31 17.59 0.58
N GLY A 64 -9.58 18.43 -0.41
CA GLY A 64 -8.91 19.71 -0.61
C GLY A 64 -9.12 20.73 0.53
N GLN A 65 -10.22 20.62 1.28
CA GLN A 65 -10.52 21.47 2.42
C GLN A 65 -9.75 21.09 3.71
N TRP A 66 -9.10 19.91 3.74
CA TRP A 66 -8.40 19.45 4.92
C TRP A 66 -7.16 20.28 5.25
N LEU A 67 -6.88 20.42 6.54
CA LEU A 67 -5.60 20.90 7.03
C LEU A 67 -4.63 19.74 7.12
N MET A 68 -3.48 19.89 6.49
CA MET A 68 -2.44 18.86 6.41
C MET A 68 -1.08 19.49 6.16
N ASP A 69 -0.04 18.94 6.74
CA ASP A 69 1.34 19.19 6.33
C ASP A 69 1.81 18.14 5.32
N HIS A 70 2.97 18.34 4.73
CA HIS A 70 3.52 17.45 3.71
C HIS A 70 3.69 16.01 4.23
N ASP A 71 4.22 15.86 5.43
CA ASP A 71 4.54 14.55 6.03
C ASP A 71 3.26 13.77 6.36
N SER A 72 2.27 14.43 6.99
CA SER A 72 0.99 13.81 7.31
C SER A 72 0.20 13.42 6.05
N ALA A 73 0.22 14.23 5.01
CA ALA A 73 -0.42 13.91 3.73
C ALA A 73 0.24 12.71 3.02
N GLN A 74 1.57 12.63 3.04
CA GLN A 74 2.29 11.49 2.44
C GLN A 74 2.03 10.19 3.20
N GLN A 75 2.04 10.23 4.52
CA GLN A 75 1.87 9.06 5.40
C GLN A 75 0.42 8.67 5.62
N ALA A 76 -0.53 9.53 5.27
CA ALA A 76 -1.95 9.29 5.44
C ALA A 76 -2.38 7.95 4.81
N THR A 77 -3.18 7.19 5.55
CA THR A 77 -3.84 5.98 5.04
C THR A 77 -4.72 6.35 3.85
N PRO A 78 -4.65 5.64 2.73
CA PRO A 78 -5.58 5.84 1.63
C PRO A 78 -7.03 5.63 2.09
N PRO A 79 -8.00 6.46 1.68
CA PRO A 79 -9.39 6.35 2.11
C PRO A 79 -10.00 4.95 1.90
N ALA A 80 -9.70 4.29 0.79
CA ALA A 80 -10.17 2.94 0.51
C ALA A 80 -9.65 1.89 1.53
N VAL A 81 -8.41 2.05 2.00
CA VAL A 81 -7.81 1.15 3.01
C VAL A 81 -8.44 1.41 4.38
N ALA A 82 -8.68 2.68 4.75
CA ALA A 82 -9.38 3.05 5.97
C ALA A 82 -10.82 2.52 5.96
N ALA A 83 -11.54 2.65 4.83
CA ALA A 83 -12.90 2.14 4.66
C ALA A 83 -12.97 0.62 4.82
N TYR A 84 -12.02 -0.13 4.22
CA TYR A 84 -11.94 -1.57 4.42
C TYR A 84 -11.74 -1.92 5.91
N ARG A 85 -10.86 -1.23 6.62
CA ARG A 85 -10.62 -1.45 8.06
C ARG A 85 -11.87 -1.17 8.90
N ALA A 86 -12.55 -0.05 8.63
CA ALA A 86 -13.79 0.30 9.32
C ALA A 86 -14.87 -0.78 9.11
N GLN A 87 -15.06 -1.24 7.87
CA GLN A 87 -15.99 -2.34 7.55
C GLN A 87 -15.58 -3.63 8.26
N PHE A 88 -14.29 -4.00 8.23
CA PHE A 88 -13.77 -5.20 8.91
C PHE A 88 -14.07 -5.21 10.41
N LEU A 89 -13.94 -4.07 11.08
CA LEU A 89 -14.25 -3.93 12.51
C LEU A 89 -15.77 -3.93 12.76
N GLN A 90 -16.55 -3.28 11.91
CA GLN A 90 -18.01 -3.27 12.00
C GLN A 90 -18.60 -4.69 11.85
N GLU A 91 -18.10 -5.50 10.92
CA GLU A 91 -18.51 -6.90 10.75
C GLU A 91 -18.23 -7.78 11.99
N ARG A 92 -17.37 -7.30 12.90
CA ARG A 92 -17.05 -7.92 14.19
C ARG A 92 -17.79 -7.33 15.37
N ASN A 93 -18.84 -6.55 15.11
CA ASN A 93 -19.67 -5.87 16.10
C ASN A 93 -18.87 -4.95 17.04
N VAL A 94 -17.87 -4.24 16.49
CA VAL A 94 -17.13 -3.20 17.21
C VAL A 94 -17.92 -1.90 17.14
N ASP A 95 -18.46 -1.47 18.27
CA ASP A 95 -19.31 -0.27 18.37
C ASP A 95 -18.49 1.01 18.49
N LEU A 96 -17.35 0.95 19.18
CA LEU A 96 -16.47 2.11 19.39
C LEU A 96 -15.02 1.75 19.17
N VAL A 97 -14.37 2.53 18.33
CA VAL A 97 -12.94 2.46 18.01
C VAL A 97 -12.24 3.69 18.55
N HIS A 98 -11.05 3.52 19.16
CA HIS A 98 -10.15 4.61 19.52
C HIS A 98 -8.85 4.54 18.69
N ASP A 99 -8.64 5.50 17.83
CA ASP A 99 -7.37 5.67 17.12
C ASP A 99 -6.39 6.46 17.99
N LEU A 100 -5.41 5.76 18.55
CA LEU A 100 -4.43 6.29 19.51
C LEU A 100 -3.38 7.22 18.87
N THR A 101 -3.28 7.19 17.54
CA THR A 101 -2.28 7.91 16.73
C THR A 101 -2.94 8.54 15.50
N CYS A 102 -4.08 9.20 15.72
CA CYS A 102 -4.98 9.61 14.64
C CYS A 102 -4.37 10.61 13.63
N SER A 103 -3.24 11.22 13.96
CA SER A 103 -2.58 12.23 13.12
C SER A 103 -3.57 13.32 12.71
N ILE A 104 -3.84 13.47 11.42
CA ILE A 104 -4.80 14.46 10.87
C ILE A 104 -6.21 13.90 10.64
N GLY A 105 -6.52 12.69 11.18
CA GLY A 105 -7.86 12.11 11.20
C GLY A 105 -8.24 11.23 10.02
N THR A 106 -7.29 10.70 9.24
CA THR A 106 -7.59 9.96 8.00
C THR A 106 -8.37 8.67 8.22
N GLU A 107 -8.14 7.96 9.33
CA GLU A 107 -8.92 6.76 9.67
C GLU A 107 -10.37 7.15 10.04
N GLY A 108 -10.54 8.22 10.82
CA GLY A 108 -11.86 8.64 11.30
C GLY A 108 -12.87 8.94 10.20
N GLN A 109 -12.41 9.34 9.02
CA GLN A 109 -13.28 9.61 7.86
C GLN A 109 -14.09 8.37 7.43
N ALA A 110 -13.61 7.17 7.72
CA ALA A 110 -14.24 5.92 7.32
C ALA A 110 -15.29 5.40 8.31
N PHE A 111 -15.36 5.99 9.50
CA PHE A 111 -16.25 5.54 10.56
C PHE A 111 -17.56 6.33 10.63
N ALA A 112 -18.63 5.67 11.01
CA ALA A 112 -19.93 6.33 11.23
C ALA A 112 -19.89 7.26 12.45
N PRO A 113 -20.74 8.31 12.51
CA PRO A 113 -20.85 9.17 13.68
C PRO A 113 -21.09 8.38 14.97
N GLY A 114 -20.30 8.67 16.01
CA GLY A 114 -20.42 8.01 17.31
C GLY A 114 -19.66 6.68 17.45
N THR A 115 -19.04 6.16 16.39
CA THR A 115 -18.29 4.88 16.42
C THR A 115 -16.77 5.03 16.45
N TYR A 116 -16.28 6.28 16.46
CA TYR A 116 -14.85 6.58 16.43
C TYR A 116 -14.51 7.74 17.35
N VAL A 117 -13.34 7.65 17.96
CA VAL A 117 -12.66 8.72 18.67
C VAL A 117 -11.16 8.69 18.32
N GLY A 118 -10.55 9.86 18.16
CA GLY A 118 -9.13 9.98 17.82
C GLY A 118 -8.32 10.64 18.94
N SER A 119 -7.07 10.24 19.08
CA SER A 119 -6.08 10.97 19.89
C SER A 119 -4.70 10.97 19.22
N ASP A 120 -3.90 11.96 19.54
CA ASP A 120 -2.50 12.05 19.12
C ASP A 120 -1.69 12.79 20.20
N LEU A 121 -0.40 12.52 20.29
CA LEU A 121 0.49 13.21 21.22
C LEU A 121 0.79 14.64 20.76
N ASP A 122 0.82 14.88 19.45
CA ASP A 122 1.10 16.18 18.83
C ASP A 122 -0.15 17.07 18.80
N ALA A 123 -0.09 18.18 19.51
CA ALA A 123 -1.20 19.12 19.63
C ALA A 123 -1.60 19.76 18.28
N SER A 124 -0.66 19.96 17.36
CA SER A 124 -0.97 20.53 16.05
C SER A 124 -1.70 19.54 15.14
N ARG A 125 -1.34 18.25 15.22
CA ARG A 125 -2.07 17.17 14.55
C ARG A 125 -3.49 17.02 15.07
N VAL A 126 -3.67 17.07 16.40
CA VAL A 126 -4.99 17.10 17.04
C VAL A 126 -5.83 18.27 16.52
N ALA A 127 -5.27 19.48 16.47
CA ALA A 127 -5.98 20.66 15.96
C ALA A 127 -6.37 20.53 14.48
N MET A 128 -5.51 19.94 13.65
CA MET A 128 -5.84 19.63 12.24
C MET A 128 -6.92 18.57 12.14
N ALA A 129 -6.83 17.48 12.92
CA ALA A 129 -7.84 16.42 12.91
C ALA A 129 -9.22 16.91 13.37
N GLN A 130 -9.27 17.77 14.41
CA GLN A 130 -10.53 18.42 14.87
C GLN A 130 -11.20 19.29 13.79
N HIS A 131 -10.43 19.83 12.84
CA HIS A 131 -10.96 20.54 11.68
C HIS A 131 -11.41 19.56 10.58
N ASN A 132 -10.68 18.46 10.39
CA ASN A 132 -10.83 17.58 9.25
C ASN A 132 -11.99 16.60 9.37
N ILE A 133 -12.32 16.15 10.60
CA ILE A 133 -13.33 15.12 10.84
C ILE A 133 -14.32 15.54 11.92
N GLU A 134 -15.55 15.02 11.81
CA GLU A 134 -16.66 15.32 12.76
C GLU A 134 -16.71 14.35 13.94
N HIS A 135 -15.56 13.80 14.34
CA HIS A 135 -15.44 12.90 15.48
C HIS A 135 -14.73 13.59 16.64
N PRO A 136 -14.96 13.15 17.90
CA PRO A 136 -14.18 13.62 19.04
C PRO A 136 -12.70 13.31 18.84
N VAL A 137 -11.86 14.35 18.96
CA VAL A 137 -10.40 14.22 18.89
C VAL A 137 -9.77 15.00 20.05
N PHE A 138 -8.82 14.40 20.74
CA PHE A 138 -8.15 15.04 21.88
C PHE A 138 -6.66 14.64 21.95
N ARG A 139 -5.91 15.38 22.75
CA ARG A 139 -4.50 15.11 22.97
C ARG A 139 -4.31 14.06 24.05
N ALA A 140 -3.62 12.95 23.73
CA ALA A 140 -3.25 11.92 24.69
C ALA A 140 -1.98 11.17 24.27
N ASP A 141 -1.34 10.54 25.25
CA ASP A 141 -0.30 9.54 25.01
C ASP A 141 -0.94 8.19 24.69
N ALA A 142 -0.49 7.52 23.62
CA ALA A 142 -0.98 6.22 23.20
C ALA A 142 -0.81 5.11 24.25
N LEU A 143 0.11 5.29 25.22
CA LEU A 143 0.32 4.37 26.34
C LEU A 143 -0.57 4.67 27.55
N THR A 144 -1.61 5.47 27.37
CA THR A 144 -2.56 5.82 28.45
C THR A 144 -3.99 5.46 28.04
N THR A 145 -4.67 4.65 28.85
CA THR A 145 -6.08 4.33 28.62
C THR A 145 -6.95 5.54 28.93
N THR A 146 -7.59 6.11 27.92
CA THR A 146 -8.40 7.35 28.03
C THR A 146 -9.84 7.16 27.63
N THR A 147 -10.20 6.01 27.07
CA THR A 147 -11.57 5.67 26.61
C THR A 147 -11.94 4.24 27.00
N THR A 148 -13.22 3.92 26.84
CA THR A 148 -13.76 2.54 26.98
C THR A 148 -13.97 1.88 25.61
N ALA A 149 -13.23 2.28 24.58
CA ALA A 149 -13.32 1.70 23.25
C ALA A 149 -13.01 0.19 23.27
N GLN A 150 -13.78 -0.56 22.51
CA GLN A 150 -13.61 -2.02 22.38
C GLN A 150 -12.33 -2.38 21.64
N VAL A 151 -11.94 -1.56 20.66
CA VAL A 151 -10.76 -1.75 19.83
C VAL A 151 -9.97 -0.46 19.74
N CYS A 152 -8.64 -0.56 19.86
CA CYS A 152 -7.74 0.54 19.60
C CYS A 152 -7.02 0.36 18.25
N ILE A 153 -6.91 1.44 17.47
CA ILE A 153 -6.03 1.51 16.30
C ILE A 153 -4.74 2.23 16.71
N ALA A 154 -3.59 1.74 16.25
CA ALA A 154 -2.32 2.43 16.40
C ALA A 154 -1.48 2.34 15.13
N ASP A 155 -0.80 3.44 14.78
CA ASP A 155 0.21 3.51 13.71
C ASP A 155 1.56 3.91 14.33
N PRO A 156 2.28 2.97 14.97
CA PRO A 156 3.51 3.26 15.67
C PRO A 156 4.58 3.79 14.71
N ALA A 157 5.22 4.89 15.09
CA ALA A 157 6.29 5.48 14.32
C ALA A 157 7.55 4.57 14.30
N ARG A 158 8.36 4.69 13.25
CA ARG A 158 9.66 4.02 13.17
C ARG A 158 10.66 4.70 14.12
N ARG A 159 11.53 3.91 14.78
CA ARG A 159 12.67 4.48 15.49
C ARG A 159 13.56 5.26 14.51
N GLN A 160 14.11 6.39 14.93
CA GLN A 160 14.95 7.25 14.09
C GLN A 160 16.18 6.50 13.58
N GLY A 161 16.50 6.64 12.25
CA GLY A 161 17.72 6.06 11.69
C GLY A 161 17.68 5.74 10.19
N GLY A 162 16.61 6.03 9.48
CA GLY A 162 16.59 5.96 7.99
C GLY A 162 16.49 4.57 7.37
N ASN A 163 16.72 3.48 8.11
CA ASN A 163 16.61 2.11 7.62
C ASN A 163 15.16 1.60 7.66
N ARG A 164 14.79 0.78 6.69
CA ARG A 164 13.49 0.07 6.69
C ARG A 164 13.39 -0.82 7.92
N ILE A 165 12.41 -0.56 8.78
CA ILE A 165 12.11 -1.39 9.94
C ILE A 165 11.30 -2.60 9.46
N THR A 166 11.80 -3.79 9.81
CA THR A 166 11.15 -5.07 9.49
C THR A 166 10.75 -5.83 10.77
N ARG A 167 11.10 -5.32 11.95
CA ARG A 167 10.85 -5.96 13.25
C ARG A 167 9.89 -5.15 14.09
N LEU A 168 8.94 -5.81 14.74
CA LEU A 168 7.91 -5.20 15.57
C LEU A 168 8.49 -4.47 16.80
N ASP A 169 9.53 -5.04 17.44
CA ASP A 169 10.18 -4.48 18.62
C ASP A 169 10.92 -3.13 18.37
N GLN A 170 11.04 -2.73 17.11
CA GLN A 170 11.65 -1.47 16.71
C GLN A 170 10.65 -0.33 16.48
N LEU A 171 9.36 -0.60 16.57
CA LEU A 171 8.30 0.42 16.45
C LEU A 171 8.21 1.27 17.73
N LEU A 172 7.66 2.49 17.62
CA LEU A 172 7.46 3.42 18.75
C LEU A 172 6.02 3.99 18.74
N PRO A 173 5.26 3.75 19.81
CA PRO A 173 5.58 2.82 20.92
C PRO A 173 5.68 1.38 20.45
N PRO A 174 6.42 0.51 21.19
CA PRO A 174 6.48 -0.91 20.86
C PRO A 174 5.09 -1.56 20.97
N PRO A 175 4.72 -2.48 20.06
CA PRO A 175 3.45 -3.21 20.14
C PRO A 175 3.22 -3.90 21.49
N ALA A 176 4.27 -4.42 22.13
CA ALA A 176 4.15 -5.04 23.43
C ALA A 176 3.64 -4.08 24.52
N ASP A 177 4.09 -2.81 24.50
CA ASP A 177 3.66 -1.79 25.47
C ASP A 177 2.22 -1.36 25.20
N LEU A 178 1.83 -1.25 23.91
CA LEU A 178 0.44 -0.98 23.52
C LEU A 178 -0.49 -2.09 23.98
N LEU A 179 -0.13 -3.37 23.77
CA LEU A 179 -0.92 -4.54 24.16
C LEU A 179 -1.01 -4.69 25.68
N ALA A 180 0.00 -4.26 26.42
CA ALA A 180 -0.04 -4.24 27.89
C ALA A 180 -1.02 -3.20 28.45
N THR A 181 -1.30 -2.15 27.65
CA THR A 181 -2.16 -1.01 28.07
C THR A 181 -3.59 -1.15 27.56
N HIS A 182 -3.77 -1.70 26.36
CA HIS A 182 -5.05 -1.80 25.66
C HIS A 182 -5.45 -3.26 25.43
N GLY A 183 -6.74 -3.50 25.26
CA GLY A 183 -7.30 -4.82 24.96
C GLY A 183 -7.11 -5.21 23.48
N GLU A 184 -8.20 -5.27 22.72
CA GLU A 184 -8.14 -5.60 21.29
C GLU A 184 -7.61 -4.44 20.47
N MET A 185 -6.71 -4.75 19.52
CA MET A 185 -6.01 -3.73 18.73
C MET A 185 -5.90 -4.07 17.25
N ALA A 186 -5.85 -3.01 16.44
CA ALA A 186 -5.42 -3.01 15.04
C ALA A 186 -4.13 -2.18 14.93
N ILE A 187 -2.98 -2.83 14.77
CA ILE A 187 -1.65 -2.19 14.73
C ILE A 187 -1.22 -2.07 13.27
N LYS A 188 -1.13 -0.86 12.78
CA LYS A 188 -0.69 -0.56 11.41
C LYS A 188 0.83 -0.64 11.33
N CYS A 189 1.31 -1.32 10.31
CA CYS A 189 2.73 -1.56 10.10
C CYS A 189 3.12 -1.32 8.64
N ALA A 190 4.42 -1.14 8.40
CA ALA A 190 4.94 -1.13 7.05
C ALA A 190 4.67 -2.46 6.32
N PRO A 191 4.46 -2.45 4.98
CA PRO A 191 4.14 -3.65 4.20
C PRO A 191 5.16 -4.80 4.31
N GLY A 192 6.37 -4.53 4.76
CA GLY A 192 7.44 -5.54 4.88
C GLY A 192 7.77 -5.92 6.30
N ILE A 193 6.87 -5.65 7.26
CA ILE A 193 7.05 -6.09 8.64
C ILE A 193 7.07 -7.63 8.73
N ASP A 194 7.95 -8.16 9.54
CA ASP A 194 7.92 -9.58 9.86
C ASP A 194 6.78 -9.85 10.86
N HIS A 195 5.82 -10.64 10.44
CA HIS A 195 4.65 -11.02 11.21
C HIS A 195 4.54 -12.54 11.42
N SER A 196 5.63 -13.27 11.21
CA SER A 196 5.65 -14.74 11.30
C SER A 196 5.32 -15.27 12.71
N GLU A 197 5.61 -14.49 13.76
CA GLU A 197 5.34 -14.83 15.16
C GLU A 197 4.08 -14.14 15.72
N TRP A 198 3.28 -13.47 14.87
CA TRP A 198 2.08 -12.77 15.34
C TRP A 198 0.96 -13.76 15.67
N ASP A 199 0.50 -13.76 16.94
CA ASP A 199 -0.63 -14.58 17.41
C ASP A 199 -1.96 -13.83 17.25
N GLY A 200 -2.38 -13.62 16.04
CA GLY A 200 -3.60 -12.91 15.66
C GLY A 200 -3.75 -12.93 14.16
N LEU A 201 -4.50 -11.99 13.58
CA LEU A 201 -4.66 -11.87 12.13
C LEU A 201 -3.64 -10.90 11.55
N ALA A 202 -2.77 -11.36 10.65
CA ALA A 202 -1.93 -10.50 9.83
C ALA A 202 -2.60 -10.22 8.47
N CYS A 203 -3.04 -8.98 8.27
CA CYS A 203 -3.76 -8.55 7.07
C CYS A 203 -2.87 -7.62 6.22
N VAL A 204 -2.51 -8.06 5.02
CA VAL A 204 -1.74 -7.24 4.05
C VAL A 204 -2.69 -6.67 3.03
N VAL A 205 -2.65 -5.35 2.83
CA VAL A 205 -3.58 -4.64 1.94
C VAL A 205 -2.83 -4.00 0.78
N SER A 206 -3.30 -4.24 -0.44
CA SER A 206 -2.91 -3.49 -1.63
C SER A 206 -4.07 -2.63 -2.16
N LEU A 207 -3.72 -1.55 -2.84
CA LEU A 207 -4.65 -0.68 -3.55
C LEU A 207 -4.06 -0.34 -4.91
N ASP A 208 -4.80 -0.66 -5.97
CA ASP A 208 -4.42 -0.44 -7.37
C ASP A 208 -3.02 -1.01 -7.69
N GLY A 209 -2.78 -2.27 -7.30
CA GLY A 209 -1.54 -3.01 -7.51
C GLY A 209 -0.37 -2.59 -6.61
N GLY A 210 -0.55 -1.64 -5.71
CA GLY A 210 0.48 -1.18 -4.78
C GLY A 210 0.19 -1.58 -3.34
N VAL A 211 1.08 -2.37 -2.70
CA VAL A 211 0.91 -2.71 -1.28
C VAL A 211 1.03 -1.47 -0.42
N LYS A 212 0.03 -1.21 0.42
CA LYS A 212 -0.07 -0.01 1.26
C LYS A 212 0.42 -0.25 2.68
N GLU A 213 -0.04 -1.32 3.31
CA GLU A 213 0.28 -1.63 4.70
C GLU A 213 0.13 -3.11 5.02
N THR A 214 0.65 -3.50 6.17
CA THR A 214 0.26 -4.69 6.93
C THR A 214 -0.42 -4.22 8.21
N CYS A 215 -1.65 -4.66 8.47
CA CYS A 215 -2.34 -4.42 9.72
C CYS A 215 -2.38 -5.70 10.55
N LEU A 216 -1.90 -5.60 11.79
CA LEU A 216 -1.88 -6.71 12.74
C LEU A 216 -3.06 -6.55 13.70
N TYR A 217 -4.03 -7.44 13.61
CA TYR A 217 -5.18 -7.48 14.51
C TYR A 217 -4.91 -8.50 15.61
N THR A 218 -5.29 -8.18 16.83
CA THR A 218 -5.21 -9.10 17.97
C THR A 218 -6.17 -10.28 17.79
N ARG A 219 -5.93 -11.35 18.54
CA ARG A 219 -6.60 -12.64 18.36
C ARG A 219 -8.12 -12.59 18.49
N GLY A 220 -8.66 -11.70 19.33
CA GLY A 220 -10.11 -11.51 19.46
C GLY A 220 -10.77 -10.95 18.22
N LEU A 221 -10.00 -10.30 17.35
CA LEU A 221 -10.48 -9.77 16.06
C LEU A 221 -10.27 -10.76 14.91
N GLY A 222 -9.45 -11.79 15.09
CA GLY A 222 -9.18 -12.84 14.12
C GLY A 222 -7.81 -13.46 14.29
N ALA A 223 -7.54 -14.52 13.53
CA ALA A 223 -6.26 -15.21 13.53
C ALA A 223 -5.87 -15.61 12.11
N GLY A 224 -4.58 -15.93 11.91
CA GLY A 224 -4.06 -16.38 10.63
C GLY A 224 -3.60 -15.24 9.72
N LYS A 225 -3.71 -15.44 8.42
CA LYS A 225 -3.23 -14.52 7.38
C LYS A 225 -4.34 -14.12 6.43
N ARG A 226 -4.28 -12.87 5.99
CA ARG A 226 -5.22 -12.33 5.00
C ARG A 226 -4.50 -11.41 4.04
N ALA A 227 -4.74 -11.57 2.75
CA ALA A 227 -4.39 -10.61 1.73
C ALA A 227 -5.67 -9.95 1.20
N VAL A 228 -5.65 -8.63 1.09
CA VAL A 228 -6.76 -7.82 0.59
C VAL A 228 -6.30 -7.02 -0.60
N ILE A 229 -6.94 -7.19 -1.72
CA ILE A 229 -6.66 -6.50 -2.97
C ILE A 229 -7.83 -5.56 -3.26
N LEU A 230 -7.56 -4.26 -3.16
CA LEU A 230 -8.51 -3.20 -3.45
C LEU A 230 -8.20 -2.63 -4.83
N ASN A 231 -9.18 -2.61 -5.71
CA ASN A 231 -9.05 -2.03 -7.04
C ASN A 231 -10.12 -0.96 -7.28
N THR A 232 -9.70 0.22 -7.68
CA THR A 232 -10.59 1.31 -8.07
C THR A 232 -11.14 1.03 -9.47
N MET A 233 -12.44 0.78 -9.57
CA MET A 233 -13.14 0.51 -10.82
C MET A 233 -14.11 1.66 -11.14
N PRO A 234 -14.56 1.83 -12.38
CA PRO A 234 -15.55 2.86 -12.74
C PRO A 234 -16.86 2.76 -11.93
N GLU A 235 -17.26 1.55 -11.58
CA GLU A 235 -18.46 1.22 -10.79
C GLU A 235 -18.26 1.33 -9.28
N GLY A 236 -17.04 1.53 -8.81
CA GLY A 236 -16.69 1.65 -7.38
C GLY A 236 -15.47 0.83 -6.99
N LEU A 237 -15.29 0.62 -5.70
CA LEU A 237 -14.18 -0.13 -5.15
C LEU A 237 -14.49 -1.65 -5.20
N HIS A 238 -13.69 -2.38 -5.94
CA HIS A 238 -13.72 -3.85 -5.93
C HIS A 238 -12.75 -4.37 -4.86
N THR A 239 -13.21 -5.34 -4.06
CA THR A 239 -12.42 -5.97 -2.99
C THR A 239 -12.30 -7.46 -3.26
N ASP A 240 -11.08 -7.97 -3.32
CA ASP A 240 -10.77 -9.41 -3.37
C ASP A 240 -9.99 -9.80 -2.11
N VAL A 241 -10.35 -10.92 -1.48
CA VAL A 241 -9.77 -11.38 -0.21
C VAL A 241 -9.29 -12.81 -0.35
N ILE A 242 -8.07 -13.06 0.12
CA ILE A 242 -7.46 -14.39 0.22
C ILE A 242 -7.11 -14.63 1.68
N GLU A 243 -7.48 -15.79 2.19
CA GLU A 243 -7.20 -16.22 3.57
C GLU A 243 -6.39 -17.53 3.58
N ASP A 244 -5.84 -17.88 4.73
CA ASP A 244 -5.15 -19.15 4.96
C ASP A 244 -6.14 -20.22 5.51
N ASP A 245 -7.16 -20.48 4.73
CA ASP A 245 -8.30 -21.34 5.06
C ASP A 245 -8.16 -22.80 4.57
N LEU A 246 -7.03 -23.12 3.93
CA LEU A 246 -6.74 -24.46 3.41
C LEU A 246 -5.59 -25.11 4.18
N ASP A 247 -5.69 -26.42 4.41
CA ASP A 247 -4.60 -27.21 4.99
C ASP A 247 -3.47 -27.41 3.96
N GLU A 248 -2.25 -27.72 4.46
CA GLU A 248 -1.03 -27.80 3.64
C GLU A 248 -1.13 -28.87 2.52
N ASP A 249 -1.87 -29.95 2.73
CA ASP A 249 -2.11 -31.02 1.77
C ASP A 249 -3.14 -30.69 0.68
N GLU A 250 -3.94 -29.64 0.88
CA GLU A 250 -4.87 -29.11 -0.11
C GLU A 250 -4.20 -28.10 -1.06
N LEU A 251 -3.02 -27.59 -0.68
CA LEU A 251 -2.34 -26.57 -1.45
C LEU A 251 -1.57 -27.18 -2.64
N PRO A 252 -1.65 -26.56 -3.85
CA PRO A 252 -1.01 -27.10 -5.05
C PRO A 252 0.53 -27.08 -4.89
N GLU A 253 1.15 -28.17 -5.37
CA GLU A 253 2.60 -28.23 -5.53
C GLU A 253 3.08 -27.42 -6.73
N ALA A 254 4.39 -27.12 -6.78
CA ALA A 254 4.99 -26.50 -7.95
C ALA A 254 4.99 -27.47 -9.13
N GLY A 255 4.75 -26.95 -10.34
CA GLY A 255 4.60 -27.75 -11.55
C GLY A 255 5.25 -27.12 -12.79
N PRO A 256 5.03 -27.76 -13.97
CA PRO A 256 5.59 -27.26 -15.22
C PRO A 256 4.93 -25.94 -15.65
N MET A 257 5.58 -25.23 -16.59
CA MET A 257 5.04 -24.02 -17.19
C MET A 257 3.76 -24.34 -17.98
N GLY A 258 2.68 -23.65 -17.66
CA GLY A 258 1.44 -23.62 -18.41
C GLY A 258 1.43 -22.54 -19.50
N ARG A 259 0.25 -22.21 -20.01
CA ARG A 259 0.11 -21.20 -21.06
C ARG A 259 0.45 -19.78 -20.62
N PHE A 260 0.13 -19.43 -19.38
CA PHE A 260 0.37 -18.08 -18.85
C PHE A 260 1.32 -18.09 -17.67
N LEU A 261 2.14 -17.06 -17.59
CA LEU A 261 2.91 -16.70 -16.41
C LEU A 261 2.23 -15.52 -15.72
N ILE A 262 2.01 -15.63 -14.42
CA ILE A 262 1.25 -14.66 -13.61
C ILE A 262 2.12 -14.18 -12.46
N ASP A 263 2.18 -12.87 -12.27
CA ASP A 263 2.79 -12.23 -11.10
C ASP A 263 1.65 -11.84 -10.15
N PRO A 264 1.43 -12.58 -9.07
CA PRO A 264 0.33 -12.30 -8.15
C PRO A 264 0.54 -10.96 -7.43
N ASP A 265 -0.56 -10.37 -6.97
CA ASP A 265 -0.51 -9.09 -6.25
C ASP A 265 0.45 -9.15 -5.07
N GLY A 266 1.10 -8.02 -4.80
CA GLY A 266 2.08 -7.92 -3.74
C GLY A 266 1.53 -8.20 -2.35
N ALA A 267 0.22 -8.00 -2.10
CA ALA A 267 -0.41 -8.36 -0.83
C ALA A 267 -0.45 -9.88 -0.64
N ILE A 268 -0.81 -10.64 -1.68
CA ILE A 268 -0.81 -12.11 -1.66
C ILE A 268 0.58 -12.64 -1.34
N VAL A 269 1.61 -12.08 -2.01
CA VAL A 269 3.01 -12.49 -1.82
C VAL A 269 3.49 -12.20 -0.40
N ARG A 270 3.20 -11.01 0.13
CA ARG A 270 3.66 -10.59 1.47
C ARG A 270 2.91 -11.25 2.60
N ALA A 271 1.64 -11.58 2.41
CA ALA A 271 0.87 -12.38 3.36
C ALA A 271 1.31 -13.86 3.37
N GLY A 272 2.10 -14.31 2.37
CA GLY A 272 2.49 -15.72 2.23
C GLY A 272 1.38 -16.61 1.71
N LEU A 273 0.38 -16.06 1.01
CA LEU A 273 -0.83 -16.74 0.56
C LEU A 273 -0.81 -17.11 -0.94
N VAL A 274 0.40 -17.21 -1.53
CA VAL A 274 0.54 -17.51 -2.96
C VAL A 274 -0.07 -18.84 -3.33
N ARG A 275 0.09 -19.88 -2.50
CA ARG A 275 -0.47 -21.22 -2.75
C ARG A 275 -1.98 -21.27 -2.54
N HIS A 276 -2.52 -20.53 -1.55
CA HIS A 276 -3.97 -20.40 -1.33
C HIS A 276 -4.65 -19.71 -2.52
N TYR A 277 -4.06 -18.62 -3.00
CA TYR A 277 -4.53 -17.98 -4.23
C TYR A 277 -4.43 -18.91 -5.43
N ALA A 278 -3.33 -19.67 -5.56
CA ALA A 278 -3.17 -20.64 -6.63
C ALA A 278 -4.23 -21.74 -6.57
N ALA A 279 -4.54 -22.29 -5.38
CA ALA A 279 -5.60 -23.28 -5.19
C ALA A 279 -6.96 -22.75 -5.65
N ARG A 280 -7.33 -21.55 -5.19
CA ARG A 280 -8.60 -20.90 -5.58
C ARG A 280 -8.73 -20.70 -7.09
N GLU A 281 -7.66 -20.31 -7.75
CA GLU A 281 -7.67 -19.96 -9.17
C GLU A 281 -7.34 -21.15 -10.11
N GLY A 282 -7.01 -22.32 -9.58
CA GLY A 282 -6.60 -23.48 -10.37
C GLY A 282 -5.22 -23.27 -11.02
N LEU A 283 -4.32 -22.60 -10.33
CA LEU A 283 -2.95 -22.30 -10.74
C LEU A 283 -1.95 -23.10 -9.90
N HIS A 284 -0.67 -23.01 -10.25
CA HIS A 284 0.43 -23.53 -9.44
C HIS A 284 1.70 -22.68 -9.58
N GLN A 285 2.63 -22.83 -8.64
CA GLN A 285 3.95 -22.15 -8.71
C GLN A 285 4.89 -22.88 -9.68
N LEU A 286 5.83 -22.16 -10.26
CA LEU A 286 6.94 -22.74 -11.03
C LEU A 286 8.06 -23.29 -10.14
N ASP A 287 8.23 -22.70 -8.96
CA ASP A 287 9.19 -23.10 -7.93
C ASP A 287 8.58 -22.76 -6.56
N PRO A 288 8.65 -23.65 -5.56
CA PRO A 288 8.02 -23.43 -4.24
C PRO A 288 8.50 -22.16 -3.52
N ARG A 289 9.69 -21.64 -3.88
CA ARG A 289 10.29 -20.44 -3.27
C ARG A 289 10.14 -19.17 -4.11
N ILE A 290 9.41 -19.24 -5.22
CA ILE A 290 9.22 -18.13 -6.15
C ILE A 290 7.73 -17.89 -6.35
N ALA A 291 7.28 -16.69 -6.12
CA ALA A 291 5.87 -16.33 -6.15
C ALA A 291 5.27 -16.15 -7.56
N TYR A 292 5.96 -16.59 -8.62
CA TYR A 292 5.34 -16.65 -9.95
C TYR A 292 4.42 -17.86 -10.05
N LEU A 293 3.21 -17.61 -10.54
CA LEU A 293 2.20 -18.61 -10.81
C LEU A 293 2.09 -18.89 -12.30
N THR A 294 1.57 -20.05 -12.63
CA THR A 294 1.29 -20.47 -14.01
C THR A 294 0.04 -21.29 -14.08
N GLY A 295 -0.57 -21.32 -15.26
CA GLY A 295 -1.75 -22.10 -15.59
C GLY A 295 -2.19 -21.85 -17.02
N ASP A 296 -3.30 -22.46 -17.43
CA ASP A 296 -3.78 -22.38 -18.81
C ASP A 296 -4.75 -21.24 -19.06
N ARG A 297 -5.17 -20.53 -18.00
CA ARG A 297 -6.03 -19.34 -18.05
C ARG A 297 -5.53 -18.25 -17.11
N LEU A 298 -5.92 -17.00 -17.39
CA LEU A 298 -5.74 -15.87 -16.47
C LEU A 298 -7.00 -15.74 -15.60
N PRO A 299 -6.86 -15.63 -14.26
CA PRO A 299 -7.97 -15.28 -13.40
C PRO A 299 -8.60 -13.94 -13.80
N HIS A 300 -9.90 -13.79 -13.59
CA HIS A 300 -10.63 -12.57 -13.92
C HIS A 300 -10.02 -11.34 -13.22
N GLY A 301 -9.91 -10.23 -13.93
CA GLY A 301 -9.35 -8.97 -13.41
C GLY A 301 -7.83 -8.99 -13.16
N THR A 302 -7.14 -10.12 -13.42
CA THR A 302 -5.69 -10.21 -13.22
C THR A 302 -4.92 -9.99 -14.51
N SER A 303 -3.65 -9.64 -14.38
CA SER A 303 -2.74 -9.53 -15.51
C SER A 303 -1.72 -10.67 -15.51
N GLY A 304 -1.29 -11.05 -16.72
CA GLY A 304 -0.27 -12.06 -16.92
C GLY A 304 0.40 -11.95 -18.28
N PHE A 305 1.20 -12.94 -18.60
CA PHE A 305 2.03 -12.97 -19.79
C PHE A 305 1.88 -14.33 -20.48
N GLU A 306 1.49 -14.35 -21.75
CA GLU A 306 1.44 -15.60 -22.50
C GLU A 306 2.87 -16.13 -22.71
N PHE A 307 3.09 -17.38 -22.29
CA PHE A 307 4.40 -18.05 -22.39
C PHE A 307 4.79 -18.28 -23.85
N ILE A 308 6.04 -18.00 -24.19
CA ILE A 308 6.60 -18.29 -25.52
C ILE A 308 7.65 -19.39 -25.42
N GLU A 309 8.73 -19.14 -24.65
CA GLU A 309 9.80 -20.14 -24.47
C GLU A 309 10.66 -19.84 -23.22
N MET A 310 11.31 -20.89 -22.70
CA MET A 310 12.38 -20.74 -21.73
C MET A 310 13.71 -20.56 -22.44
N VAL A 311 14.40 -19.45 -22.15
CA VAL A 311 15.66 -19.08 -22.81
C VAL A 311 16.83 -19.20 -21.83
N PRO A 312 17.88 -19.95 -22.14
CA PRO A 312 19.11 -19.90 -21.35
C PRO A 312 19.71 -18.47 -21.35
N MET A 313 20.16 -17.99 -20.19
CA MET A 313 20.70 -16.63 -20.03
C MET A 313 21.76 -16.27 -21.09
N LYS A 314 22.59 -17.23 -21.48
CA LYS A 314 23.64 -17.05 -22.50
C LYS A 314 23.09 -16.85 -23.95
N LYS A 315 21.84 -17.25 -24.20
CA LYS A 315 21.17 -17.19 -25.50
C LYS A 315 20.20 -16.04 -25.66
N LEU A 316 19.99 -15.21 -24.61
CA LEU A 316 19.00 -14.14 -24.61
C LEU A 316 19.08 -13.21 -25.81
N LYS A 317 20.27 -12.77 -26.19
CA LYS A 317 20.45 -11.84 -27.32
C LYS A 317 19.99 -12.46 -28.66
N ALA A 318 20.27 -13.74 -28.87
CA ALA A 318 19.82 -14.46 -30.06
C ALA A 318 18.30 -14.67 -30.07
N ALA A 319 17.74 -15.03 -28.93
CA ALA A 319 16.27 -15.16 -28.77
C ALA A 319 15.55 -13.82 -29.02
N MET A 320 16.03 -12.71 -28.46
CA MET A 320 15.47 -11.39 -28.72
C MET A 320 15.45 -11.04 -30.21
N ALA A 321 16.52 -11.36 -30.92
CA ALA A 321 16.61 -11.14 -32.37
C ALA A 321 15.66 -12.07 -33.17
N ALA A 322 15.55 -13.34 -32.77
CA ALA A 322 14.69 -14.31 -33.42
C ALA A 322 13.18 -13.96 -33.30
N HIS A 323 12.78 -13.32 -32.17
CA HIS A 323 11.41 -12.86 -31.94
C HIS A 323 11.18 -11.38 -32.30
N ASP A 324 12.08 -10.76 -33.04
CA ASP A 324 11.99 -9.36 -33.48
C ASP A 324 11.68 -8.37 -32.34
N VAL A 325 12.34 -8.54 -31.17
CA VAL A 325 12.05 -7.76 -29.98
C VAL A 325 12.62 -6.35 -30.08
N GLY A 326 11.76 -5.34 -30.03
CA GLY A 326 12.12 -3.90 -30.03
C GLY A 326 11.97 -3.23 -28.66
N SER A 327 10.95 -3.63 -27.90
CA SER A 327 10.75 -3.18 -26.53
C SER A 327 10.58 -4.37 -25.58
N LEU A 328 11.06 -4.22 -24.34
CA LEU A 328 11.12 -5.33 -23.39
C LEU A 328 10.75 -4.86 -21.98
N GLU A 329 9.68 -5.39 -21.44
CA GLU A 329 9.42 -5.38 -19.98
C GLU A 329 10.32 -6.45 -19.35
N ILE A 330 11.06 -6.12 -18.28
CA ILE A 330 11.93 -7.07 -17.60
C ILE A 330 11.52 -7.16 -16.13
N LEU A 331 11.09 -8.36 -15.73
CA LEU A 331 10.78 -8.70 -14.34
C LEU A 331 11.89 -9.60 -13.79
N VAL A 332 12.30 -9.35 -12.54
CA VAL A 332 13.35 -10.15 -11.90
C VAL A 332 12.90 -10.58 -10.51
N ARG A 333 12.97 -11.89 -10.23
CA ARG A 333 12.68 -12.45 -8.90
C ARG A 333 13.56 -13.65 -8.62
N GLY A 334 14.26 -13.64 -7.48
CA GLY A 334 15.13 -14.76 -7.06
C GLY A 334 16.43 -14.87 -7.83
N GLN A 335 16.84 -13.84 -8.57
CA GLN A 335 18.14 -13.71 -9.25
C GLN A 335 18.70 -12.31 -9.02
N ASP A 336 20.04 -12.20 -8.95
CA ASP A 336 20.73 -10.91 -8.86
C ASP A 336 21.02 -10.39 -10.28
N VAL A 337 20.00 -9.82 -10.92
CA VAL A 337 20.09 -9.24 -12.26
C VAL A 337 19.48 -7.84 -12.25
N ASN A 338 20.24 -6.85 -12.66
CA ASN A 338 19.74 -5.50 -12.84
C ASN A 338 19.02 -5.37 -14.20
N PRO A 339 17.70 -5.07 -14.25
CA PRO A 339 16.90 -5.00 -15.47
C PRO A 339 17.42 -3.99 -16.48
N ASP A 340 17.87 -2.81 -16.02
CA ASP A 340 18.33 -1.74 -16.93
C ASP A 340 19.69 -2.07 -17.57
N GLN A 341 20.58 -2.69 -16.79
CA GLN A 341 21.85 -3.17 -17.35
C GLN A 341 21.62 -4.31 -18.34
N LEU A 342 20.69 -5.24 -18.04
CA LEU A 342 20.33 -6.32 -18.94
C LEU A 342 19.76 -5.75 -20.25
N ARG A 343 18.81 -4.82 -20.18
CA ARG A 343 18.21 -4.16 -21.37
C ARG A 343 19.27 -3.51 -22.26
N LYS A 344 20.25 -2.79 -21.66
CA LYS A 344 21.37 -2.18 -22.40
C LYS A 344 22.24 -3.22 -23.10
N LYS A 345 22.52 -4.37 -22.45
CA LYS A 345 23.32 -5.47 -23.01
C LYS A 345 22.63 -6.17 -24.17
N LEU A 346 21.33 -6.28 -24.17
CA LEU A 346 20.54 -6.97 -25.21
C LEU A 346 20.54 -6.21 -26.53
N LYS A 347 20.68 -4.88 -26.53
CA LYS A 347 20.73 -4.02 -27.73
C LYS A 347 19.58 -4.32 -28.70
N LEU A 348 18.35 -4.23 -28.19
CA LEU A 348 17.12 -4.53 -28.93
C LEU A 348 17.02 -3.65 -30.20
N LYS A 349 16.60 -4.26 -31.33
CA LYS A 349 16.49 -3.60 -32.65
C LYS A 349 15.20 -3.96 -33.39
N GLY A 350 14.37 -4.82 -32.83
CA GLY A 350 13.13 -5.29 -33.47
C GLY A 350 11.98 -4.30 -33.34
N SER A 351 10.81 -4.75 -33.73
CA SER A 351 9.56 -3.97 -33.75
C SER A 351 8.52 -4.45 -32.75
N THR A 352 8.69 -5.64 -32.15
CA THR A 352 7.68 -6.24 -31.27
C THR A 352 7.93 -5.91 -29.80
N ALA A 353 6.84 -5.78 -29.02
CA ALA A 353 6.92 -5.70 -27.56
C ALA A 353 6.83 -7.10 -26.96
N LYS A 354 7.70 -7.41 -26.00
CA LYS A 354 7.72 -8.68 -25.25
C LYS A 354 8.02 -8.44 -23.78
N THR A 355 7.84 -9.50 -22.99
CA THR A 355 8.21 -9.53 -21.58
C THR A 355 9.23 -10.62 -21.33
N LEU A 356 10.25 -10.31 -20.52
CA LEU A 356 11.28 -11.24 -20.08
C LEU A 356 11.22 -11.37 -18.57
N VAL A 357 10.91 -12.55 -18.09
CA VAL A 357 10.93 -12.84 -16.65
C VAL A 357 12.18 -13.62 -16.31
N VAL A 358 13.07 -12.98 -15.55
CA VAL A 358 14.32 -13.61 -15.08
C VAL A 358 14.09 -14.13 -13.68
N THR A 359 14.16 -15.44 -13.53
CA THR A 359 13.85 -16.11 -12.27
C THR A 359 14.73 -17.34 -12.06
N ARG A 360 14.39 -18.21 -11.12
CA ARG A 360 15.01 -19.51 -10.94
C ARG A 360 13.96 -20.60 -10.85
N ILE A 361 14.35 -21.80 -11.23
CA ILE A 361 13.62 -23.05 -10.99
C ILE A 361 14.61 -24.02 -10.37
N GLY A 362 14.34 -24.45 -9.15
CA GLY A 362 15.31 -25.17 -8.33
C GLY A 362 16.56 -24.30 -8.06
N THR A 363 17.72 -24.78 -8.49
CA THR A 363 19.01 -24.06 -8.37
C THR A 363 19.41 -23.31 -9.64
N LYS A 364 18.65 -23.46 -10.73
CA LYS A 364 19.03 -22.91 -12.05
C LYS A 364 18.35 -21.57 -12.30
N GLY A 365 19.15 -20.55 -12.66
CA GLY A 365 18.63 -19.29 -13.21
C GLY A 365 18.06 -19.53 -14.61
N VAL A 366 16.85 -19.09 -14.83
CA VAL A 366 16.11 -19.19 -16.09
C VAL A 366 15.58 -17.84 -16.51
N ALA A 367 15.42 -17.66 -17.82
CA ALA A 367 14.72 -16.53 -18.38
C ALA A 367 13.53 -17.06 -19.17
N VAL A 368 12.36 -16.55 -18.90
CA VAL A 368 11.09 -16.90 -19.56
C VAL A 368 10.73 -15.75 -20.48
N LEU A 369 10.71 -16.02 -21.78
CA LEU A 369 10.23 -15.07 -22.78
C LEU A 369 8.72 -15.22 -22.91
N CYS A 370 8.02 -14.12 -22.80
CA CYS A 370 6.57 -14.06 -22.87
C CYS A 370 6.11 -12.99 -23.85
N GLY A 371 4.83 -13.06 -24.23
CA GLY A 371 4.11 -11.99 -24.89
C GLY A 371 4.08 -10.70 -24.04
N PRO A 372 3.52 -9.61 -24.57
CA PRO A 372 3.26 -8.41 -23.76
C PRO A 372 2.28 -8.73 -22.63
N ARG A 373 2.22 -7.84 -21.63
CA ARG A 373 1.26 -7.96 -20.52
C ARG A 373 -0.17 -7.91 -21.08
N VAL A 374 -0.99 -8.85 -20.68
CA VAL A 374 -2.42 -8.90 -20.98
C VAL A 374 -3.23 -8.90 -19.68
N VAL A 375 -4.42 -8.32 -19.71
CA VAL A 375 -5.36 -8.31 -18.59
C VAL A 375 -6.57 -9.16 -18.97
N SER A 376 -6.98 -10.06 -18.08
CA SER A 376 -8.19 -10.85 -18.26
C SER A 376 -9.41 -9.96 -18.03
N THR A 377 -10.23 -9.78 -19.06
CA THR A 377 -11.57 -9.19 -18.99
C THR A 377 -12.61 -10.25 -19.30
N GLU A 378 -13.84 -10.12 -18.80
CA GLU A 378 -14.93 -11.05 -19.15
C GLU A 378 -15.02 -11.24 -20.67
N GLY A 379 -14.85 -12.46 -21.15
CA GLY A 379 -14.99 -12.83 -22.56
C GLY A 379 -13.70 -13.04 -23.35
N ASN A 380 -12.52 -12.68 -22.86
CA ASN A 380 -11.30 -12.75 -23.68
C ASN A 380 -10.52 -14.07 -23.60
N TYR A 381 -10.84 -14.98 -22.69
CA TYR A 381 -10.12 -16.27 -22.54
C TYR A 381 -11.09 -17.38 -22.08
N ALA A 382 -12.14 -17.63 -22.85
CA ALA A 382 -12.84 -18.93 -22.81
C ALA A 382 -11.98 -19.99 -23.50
N PRO A 383 -12.06 -21.27 -23.09
CA PRO A 383 -11.25 -22.39 -23.62
C PRO A 383 -11.39 -22.61 -25.12
#